data_7710dd8da6100598c363cda75caf751d
#
_entry.id   7710dd8da6100598c363cda75caf751d
#
_cell.length_a   1.000
_cell.length_b   1.000
_cell.length_c   1.000
_cell.angle_alpha   90.00
_cell.angle_beta   90.00
_cell.angle_gamma   90.00
#
_symmetry.space_group_name_H-M   'P 1'
#
loop_
_entity.id
_entity.type
_entity.pdbx_description
1 polymer ?
#
loop_
_entity_poly.entity_id
_entity_poly.type
_entity_poly.pdbx_seq_one_letter_code
_entity_poly.pdbx_strand_id
1 'polypeptide(L)'
;FGTWQPYLQAFFPVGYLGSDMRNGKQNAKDKSCVANYDNFGYVVGTSSTLFNGAYTAFLEGNKTGVLNDILKKILEDTDKGYNDVAPVPNPFKGYRTDSNVFWQEKYIDLVDGGEANQNIPFEPLLQPARELDMIIGIDVGSDHAGWPNGTDLWETQRRMQLDEFSYMAFPKVPEMKTFVNRGYNTRPTFFGCNPKNATNADKASRPAPLVVYLPNYPYTYMTNASTFELAYNVEHQHRMLDNSVDIATMGGNMSNWHECLACASVLRSLQRSNSKIPSKCQKCLDMYCWDGTEDESEPGMYTPPTGAPAFVVSQGTKNVKPPVTGSNETSDSTIGEIMGSKDDTGNSAPKAAMMPLAMSAAMLCATVLTMLM
;
A
#
# COMPACT_ATOMS: atom_id res chain seq x y z
N PHE A 1 -5.80 14.83 -7.64
CA PHE A 1 -4.48 15.42 -7.53
C PHE A 1 -4.54 16.64 -6.61
N GLY A 2 -3.74 16.67 -5.54
CA GLY A 2 -3.77 17.75 -4.57
C GLY A 2 -3.48 17.29 -3.14
N THR A 3 -3.58 18.21 -2.18
CA THR A 3 -3.32 17.93 -0.77
C THR A 3 -4.19 18.80 0.15
N TRP A 4 -4.52 18.24 1.34
CA TRP A 4 -5.16 18.95 2.45
C TRP A 4 -4.17 19.71 3.34
N GLN A 5 -2.88 19.57 3.12
CA GLN A 5 -1.89 20.28 3.92
C GLN A 5 -2.17 21.80 3.93
N PRO A 6 -1.83 22.48 5.02
CA PRO A 6 -2.20 23.89 5.21
C PRO A 6 -1.78 24.81 4.08
N TYR A 7 -0.66 24.50 3.43
CA TYR A 7 -0.10 25.33 2.36
C TYR A 7 -0.86 25.22 1.03
N LEU A 8 -1.56 24.10 0.72
CA LEU A 8 -2.28 23.94 -0.54
C LEU A 8 -3.80 23.88 -0.36
N GLN A 9 -4.31 22.97 0.46
CA GLN A 9 -5.75 22.77 0.74
C GLN A 9 -6.62 22.77 -0.52
N ALA A 10 -6.17 22.10 -1.57
CA ALA A 10 -6.85 22.07 -2.85
C ALA A 10 -6.71 20.72 -3.53
N PHE A 11 -7.72 20.37 -4.32
CA PHE A 11 -7.74 19.19 -5.18
C PHE A 11 -8.16 19.57 -6.59
N PHE A 12 -7.55 18.93 -7.56
CA PHE A 12 -7.84 19.10 -8.95
C PHE A 12 -8.21 17.76 -9.59
N PRO A 13 -9.30 17.68 -10.37
CA PRO A 13 -9.68 16.42 -11.02
C PRO A 13 -8.61 15.96 -12.01
N VAL A 14 -8.15 14.72 -11.90
CA VAL A 14 -7.08 14.15 -12.73
C VAL A 14 -7.45 14.21 -14.23
N GLY A 15 -8.73 14.01 -14.56
CA GLY A 15 -9.20 14.05 -15.94
C GLY A 15 -8.98 15.39 -16.68
N TYR A 16 -8.69 16.47 -15.94
CA TYR A 16 -8.43 17.80 -16.51
C TYR A 16 -7.01 18.31 -16.26
N LEU A 17 -6.11 17.44 -15.83
CA LEU A 17 -4.79 17.80 -15.34
C LEU A 17 -3.93 18.58 -16.35
N GLY A 18 -4.10 18.37 -17.66
CA GLY A 18 -3.40 19.11 -18.71
C GLY A 18 -3.94 20.51 -19.01
N SER A 19 -5.03 20.96 -18.37
CA SER A 19 -5.60 22.27 -18.57
C SER A 19 -4.70 23.37 -17.97
N ASP A 20 -4.47 24.46 -18.72
CA ASP A 20 -3.68 25.61 -18.22
C ASP A 20 -4.47 26.36 -17.14
N MET A 21 -4.08 26.18 -15.91
CA MET A 21 -4.68 26.77 -14.73
C MET A 21 -3.80 27.88 -14.17
N ARG A 22 -4.43 28.96 -13.70
CA ARG A 22 -3.76 30.05 -12.98
C ARG A 22 -4.63 30.56 -11.85
N ASN A 23 -4.06 30.65 -10.68
CA ASN A 23 -4.75 31.12 -9.48
C ASN A 23 -6.11 30.40 -9.25
N GLY A 24 -6.12 29.08 -9.42
CA GLY A 24 -7.31 28.23 -9.24
C GLY A 24 -8.40 28.41 -10.32
N LYS A 25 -8.12 29.14 -11.41
CA LYS A 25 -9.04 29.35 -12.52
C LYS A 25 -8.37 28.98 -13.84
N GLN A 26 -9.19 28.59 -14.82
CA GLN A 26 -8.69 28.40 -16.18
C GLN A 26 -8.06 29.71 -16.71
N ASN A 27 -6.94 29.59 -17.39
CA ASN A 27 -6.25 30.75 -17.95
C ASN A 27 -7.14 31.43 -18.99
N ALA A 28 -7.38 32.74 -18.84
CA ALA A 28 -8.24 33.52 -19.72
C ALA A 28 -7.72 33.65 -21.18
N LYS A 29 -6.41 33.47 -21.39
CA LYS A 29 -5.77 33.55 -22.73
C LYS A 29 -5.89 32.23 -23.49
N ASP A 30 -5.83 31.11 -22.77
CA ASP A 30 -6.06 29.79 -23.31
C ASP A 30 -7.33 29.23 -22.68
N LYS A 31 -8.42 29.27 -23.43
CA LYS A 31 -9.72 28.76 -23.00
C LYS A 31 -9.87 27.24 -23.23
N SER A 32 -8.80 26.58 -23.66
CA SER A 32 -8.83 25.14 -23.87
C SER A 32 -8.93 24.42 -22.54
N CYS A 33 -9.92 23.57 -22.43
CA CYS A 33 -10.02 22.60 -21.36
C CYS A 33 -9.52 21.25 -21.90
N VAL A 34 -8.41 20.78 -21.36
CA VAL A 34 -7.86 19.46 -21.73
C VAL A 34 -8.59 18.42 -20.92
N ALA A 35 -9.51 17.70 -21.54
CA ALA A 35 -10.16 16.55 -20.93
C ALA A 35 -9.38 15.29 -21.29
N ASN A 36 -9.35 14.32 -20.37
CA ASN A 36 -8.62 13.06 -20.55
C ASN A 36 -7.15 13.27 -20.92
N TYR A 37 -6.53 14.28 -20.31
CA TYR A 37 -5.09 14.55 -20.45
C TYR A 37 -4.31 13.28 -20.22
N ASP A 38 -4.76 12.55 -19.20
CA ASP A 38 -4.17 11.29 -18.86
C ASP A 38 -5.21 10.31 -18.31
N ASN A 39 -4.95 9.04 -18.50
CA ASN A 39 -5.66 8.03 -17.78
C ASN A 39 -4.98 7.73 -16.44
N PHE A 40 -5.74 7.17 -15.51
CA PHE A 40 -5.23 6.82 -14.18
C PHE A 40 -4.00 5.91 -14.24
N GLY A 41 -3.93 5.00 -15.22
CA GLY A 41 -2.80 4.10 -15.41
C GLY A 41 -1.50 4.83 -15.72
N TYR A 42 -1.54 5.87 -16.52
CA TYR A 42 -0.35 6.68 -16.80
C TYR A 42 0.10 7.46 -15.55
N VAL A 43 -0.82 8.13 -14.86
CA VAL A 43 -0.48 8.86 -13.63
C VAL A 43 0.15 7.93 -12.58
N VAL A 44 -0.43 6.74 -12.37
CA VAL A 44 0.14 5.73 -11.47
C VAL A 44 1.49 5.25 -11.98
N GLY A 45 1.61 4.91 -13.27
CA GLY A 45 2.86 4.41 -13.85
C GLY A 45 4.00 5.44 -13.78
N THR A 46 3.72 6.71 -14.06
CA THR A 46 4.74 7.77 -13.99
C THR A 46 5.15 8.10 -12.56
N SER A 47 4.23 8.04 -11.60
CA SER A 47 4.52 8.32 -10.19
C SER A 47 5.10 7.12 -9.43
N SER A 48 5.17 5.93 -10.03
CA SER A 48 5.75 4.71 -9.44
C SER A 48 7.19 4.47 -9.91
N THR A 49 7.92 5.51 -10.28
CA THR A 49 9.31 5.39 -10.73
C THR A 49 10.28 5.48 -9.57
N LEU A 50 11.14 4.47 -9.43
CA LEU A 50 12.31 4.49 -8.55
C LEU A 50 13.55 5.04 -9.27
N PHE A 51 13.38 5.59 -10.46
CA PHE A 51 14.49 6.02 -11.29
C PHE A 51 15.28 7.18 -10.63
N ASN A 52 14.59 8.06 -9.92
CA ASN A 52 15.24 9.16 -9.17
C ASN A 52 16.24 8.61 -8.15
N GLY A 53 15.84 7.67 -7.30
CA GLY A 53 16.74 7.05 -6.31
C GLY A 53 17.93 6.35 -6.95
N ALA A 54 17.70 5.65 -8.06
CA ALA A 54 18.76 4.99 -8.82
C ALA A 54 19.71 6.02 -9.48
N TYR A 55 19.19 7.11 -10.01
CA TYR A 55 19.96 8.20 -10.60
C TYR A 55 20.82 8.92 -9.56
N THR A 56 20.24 9.21 -8.41
CA THR A 56 20.96 9.85 -7.28
C THR A 56 22.11 8.96 -6.80
N ALA A 57 21.86 7.66 -6.60
CA ALA A 57 22.89 6.69 -6.23
C ALA A 57 24.02 6.59 -7.25
N PHE A 58 23.70 6.73 -8.54
CA PHE A 58 24.70 6.78 -9.63
C PHE A 58 25.57 8.04 -9.55
N LEU A 59 24.96 9.21 -9.32
CA LEU A 59 25.68 10.48 -9.18
C LEU A 59 26.59 10.48 -7.95
N GLU A 60 26.18 9.85 -6.86
CA GLU A 60 26.97 9.70 -5.64
C GLU A 60 28.14 8.71 -5.74
N GLY A 61 28.34 8.10 -6.89
CA GLY A 61 29.51 7.27 -7.18
C GLY A 61 29.37 5.78 -6.87
N ASN A 62 28.20 5.30 -6.55
CA ASN A 62 27.91 3.87 -6.31
C ASN A 62 27.81 3.10 -7.63
N LYS A 63 28.98 2.90 -8.30
CA LYS A 63 29.09 2.43 -9.69
C LYS A 63 29.18 0.91 -9.82
N THR A 64 28.32 0.12 -9.21
CA THR A 64 28.40 -1.35 -9.35
C THR A 64 27.09 -2.02 -9.75
N GLY A 65 27.16 -2.89 -10.77
CA GLY A 65 26.12 -3.87 -11.13
C GLY A 65 25.23 -3.52 -12.33
N VAL A 66 24.28 -4.40 -12.60
CA VAL A 66 23.30 -4.36 -13.72
C VAL A 66 22.52 -3.04 -13.78
N LEU A 67 22.29 -2.41 -12.64
CA LEU A 67 21.63 -1.10 -12.53
C LEU A 67 22.42 -0.02 -13.28
N ASN A 68 23.75 -0.09 -13.23
CA ASN A 68 24.63 0.85 -13.89
C ASN A 68 24.49 0.81 -15.42
N ASP A 69 24.34 -0.39 -15.99
CA ASP A 69 24.19 -0.58 -17.44
C ASP A 69 22.80 -0.12 -17.93
N ILE A 70 21.76 -0.36 -17.12
CA ILE A 70 20.40 0.11 -17.39
C ILE A 70 20.35 1.64 -17.34
N LEU A 71 20.90 2.25 -16.28
CA LEU A 71 20.94 3.69 -16.10
C LEU A 71 21.74 4.37 -17.20
N LYS A 72 22.91 3.81 -17.56
CA LYS A 72 23.74 4.33 -18.63
C LYS A 72 23.00 4.32 -19.97
N LYS A 73 22.30 3.24 -20.29
CA LYS A 73 21.52 3.12 -21.53
C LYS A 73 20.34 4.10 -21.57
N ILE A 74 19.64 4.29 -20.44
CA ILE A 74 18.55 5.26 -20.33
C ILE A 74 19.09 6.69 -20.44
N LEU A 75 20.21 7.01 -19.81
CA LEU A 75 20.85 8.32 -19.86
C LEU A 75 21.41 8.63 -21.25
N GLU A 76 21.88 7.63 -21.99
CA GLU A 76 22.35 7.80 -23.38
C GLU A 76 21.21 8.05 -24.38
N ASP A 77 20.00 7.52 -24.09
CA ASP A 77 18.82 7.66 -24.98
C ASP A 77 17.99 8.92 -24.70
N THR A 78 18.26 9.65 -23.62
CA THR A 78 17.42 10.77 -23.18
C THR A 78 18.18 12.10 -23.16
N ASP A 79 17.92 12.88 -24.17
CA ASP A 79 18.63 14.13 -24.46
C ASP A 79 18.18 15.35 -23.63
N LYS A 80 17.31 15.24 -22.60
CA LYS A 80 16.85 16.42 -21.80
C LYS A 80 16.21 16.06 -20.42
N GLY A 81 16.90 16.19 -19.40
CA GLY A 81 16.66 16.91 -18.15
C GLY A 81 15.40 16.67 -17.28
N TYR A 82 14.63 15.56 -17.43
CA TYR A 82 13.52 15.17 -16.52
C TYR A 82 13.37 13.66 -16.43
N ASN A 83 14.47 12.93 -16.48
CA ASN A 83 14.41 11.47 -16.58
C ASN A 83 14.32 10.78 -15.23
N ASP A 84 14.52 11.52 -14.16
CA ASP A 84 14.58 11.06 -12.79
C ASP A 84 13.26 11.27 -12.01
N VAL A 85 12.33 12.03 -12.61
CA VAL A 85 11.03 12.34 -12.00
C VAL A 85 9.90 12.25 -13.03
N ALA A 86 8.66 12.14 -12.56
CA ALA A 86 7.47 12.22 -13.41
C ALA A 86 6.88 13.63 -13.36
N PRO A 87 7.18 14.53 -14.35
CA PRO A 87 6.69 15.89 -14.36
C PRO A 87 5.21 15.95 -14.76
N VAL A 88 4.35 16.42 -13.86
CA VAL A 88 2.92 16.59 -14.09
C VAL A 88 2.59 18.08 -14.17
N PRO A 89 1.78 18.55 -15.14
CA PRO A 89 1.38 19.95 -15.20
C PRO A 89 0.78 20.44 -13.89
N ASN A 90 1.27 21.57 -13.39
CA ASN A 90 0.86 22.12 -12.11
C ASN A 90 -0.48 22.89 -12.20
N PRO A 91 -1.61 22.31 -11.75
CA PRO A 91 -2.91 23.01 -11.77
C PRO A 91 -3.01 24.09 -10.68
N PHE A 92 -2.05 24.15 -9.76
CA PHE A 92 -2.03 25.08 -8.62
C PHE A 92 -1.13 26.29 -8.86
N LYS A 93 -0.68 26.50 -10.09
CA LYS A 93 0.17 27.64 -10.45
C LYS A 93 -0.53 28.95 -10.14
N GLY A 94 0.14 29.82 -9.34
CA GLY A 94 -0.40 31.11 -8.90
C GLY A 94 -1.48 31.02 -7.82
N TYR A 95 -1.86 29.82 -7.39
CA TYR A 95 -2.86 29.62 -6.34
C TYR A 95 -2.19 29.66 -4.96
N ARG A 96 -2.76 30.43 -4.01
CA ARG A 96 -2.25 30.58 -2.62
C ARG A 96 -0.76 30.90 -2.60
N THR A 97 -0.36 31.99 -3.23
CA THR A 97 1.04 32.41 -3.40
C THR A 97 1.79 32.67 -2.09
N ASP A 98 1.08 32.82 -1.00
CA ASP A 98 1.58 33.03 0.37
C ASP A 98 1.96 31.73 1.07
N SER A 99 1.40 30.59 0.67
CA SER A 99 1.56 29.32 1.39
C SER A 99 1.87 28.13 0.49
N ASN A 100 1.52 28.17 -0.80
CA ASN A 100 1.76 27.08 -1.73
C ASN A 100 3.21 27.10 -2.22
N VAL A 101 4.01 26.13 -1.82
CA VAL A 101 5.42 26.00 -2.21
C VAL A 101 5.64 25.81 -3.72
N PHE A 102 4.62 25.34 -4.45
CA PHE A 102 4.67 25.08 -5.90
C PHE A 102 4.05 26.19 -6.74
N TRP A 103 3.71 27.34 -6.17
CA TRP A 103 2.92 28.35 -6.88
C TRP A 103 3.58 28.92 -8.14
N GLN A 104 4.90 28.90 -8.24
CA GLN A 104 5.65 29.36 -9.40
C GLN A 104 5.90 28.26 -10.43
N GLU A 105 5.90 27.01 -9.99
CA GLU A 105 6.32 25.89 -10.81
C GLU A 105 5.36 25.64 -11.97
N LYS A 106 5.92 25.29 -13.12
CA LYS A 106 5.15 24.90 -14.30
C LYS A 106 4.69 23.44 -14.19
N TYR A 107 5.52 22.61 -13.59
CA TYR A 107 5.29 21.19 -13.36
C TYR A 107 5.46 20.88 -11.87
N ILE A 108 4.84 19.82 -11.42
CA ILE A 108 5.09 19.18 -10.12
C ILE A 108 5.72 17.85 -10.44
N ASP A 109 6.88 17.60 -9.88
CA ASP A 109 7.63 16.37 -10.08
C ASP A 109 7.16 15.31 -9.08
N LEU A 110 6.77 14.14 -9.58
CA LEU A 110 6.32 13.00 -8.79
C LEU A 110 7.40 11.92 -8.82
N VAL A 111 7.56 11.25 -7.68
CA VAL A 111 8.43 10.10 -7.50
C VAL A 111 7.69 8.99 -6.79
N ASP A 112 8.26 7.78 -6.76
CA ASP A 112 7.71 6.65 -6.03
C ASP A 112 7.74 6.89 -4.52
N GLY A 113 6.63 6.53 -3.85
CA GLY A 113 6.53 6.59 -2.39
C GLY A 113 7.56 5.71 -1.66
N GLY A 114 8.07 4.69 -2.34
CA GLY A 114 9.15 3.84 -1.85
C GLY A 114 10.45 4.60 -1.54
N GLU A 115 10.72 5.73 -2.23
CA GLU A 115 11.87 6.60 -1.91
C GLU A 115 11.77 7.25 -0.52
N ALA A 116 10.57 7.34 0.03
CA ALA A 116 10.32 7.81 1.39
C ALA A 116 10.06 6.65 2.37
N ASN A 117 10.41 5.41 1.99
CA ASN A 117 10.09 4.19 2.75
C ASN A 117 8.58 4.09 3.08
N GLN A 118 7.73 4.48 2.12
CA GLN A 118 6.28 4.50 2.29
C GLN A 118 5.57 3.79 1.13
N ASN A 119 5.80 2.47 1.02
CA ASN A 119 5.08 1.64 0.05
C ASN A 119 3.59 1.56 0.36
N ILE A 120 3.21 1.69 1.63
CA ILE A 120 1.81 1.84 2.06
C ILE A 120 1.49 3.32 2.24
N PRO A 121 0.64 3.93 1.39
CA PRO A 121 0.35 5.36 1.44
C PRO A 121 -0.64 5.71 2.56
N PHE A 122 -0.23 5.63 3.83
CA PHE A 122 -1.09 5.97 4.97
C PHE A 122 -1.47 7.46 5.01
N GLU A 123 -0.54 8.35 4.69
CA GLU A 123 -0.74 9.80 4.82
C GLU A 123 -2.00 10.33 4.09
N PRO A 124 -2.27 9.97 2.83
CA PRO A 124 -3.51 10.36 2.17
C PRO A 124 -4.77 9.86 2.87
N LEU A 125 -4.70 8.72 3.54
CA LEU A 125 -5.83 8.11 4.26
C LEU A 125 -6.05 8.76 5.63
N LEU A 126 -5.00 9.27 6.27
CA LEU A 126 -5.07 9.93 7.57
C LEU A 126 -5.70 11.32 7.53
N GLN A 127 -5.97 11.86 6.35
CA GLN A 127 -6.54 13.20 6.19
C GLN A 127 -7.88 13.29 6.94
N PRO A 128 -8.07 14.28 7.84
CA PRO A 128 -9.27 14.37 8.68
C PRO A 128 -10.59 14.38 7.90
N ALA A 129 -10.58 14.95 6.70
CA ALA A 129 -11.76 14.99 5.83
C ALA A 129 -12.25 13.63 5.34
N ARG A 130 -11.42 12.58 5.42
CA ARG A 130 -11.83 11.21 5.07
C ARG A 130 -12.58 10.50 6.19
N GLU A 131 -12.44 10.96 7.42
CA GLU A 131 -13.15 10.45 8.60
C GLU A 131 -13.02 8.92 8.82
N LEU A 132 -11.87 8.35 8.46
CA LEU A 132 -11.67 6.91 8.54
C LEU A 132 -11.53 6.44 10.00
N ASP A 133 -12.26 5.39 10.33
CA ASP A 133 -12.20 4.70 11.61
C ASP A 133 -11.20 3.55 11.62
N MET A 134 -10.98 2.93 10.44
CA MET A 134 -10.09 1.79 10.26
C MET A 134 -9.37 1.90 8.91
N ILE A 135 -8.11 1.48 8.89
CA ILE A 135 -7.31 1.31 7.68
C ILE A 135 -6.76 -0.11 7.68
N ILE A 136 -6.88 -0.82 6.57
CA ILE A 136 -6.19 -2.09 6.36
C ILE A 136 -4.94 -1.78 5.55
N GLY A 137 -3.77 -1.99 6.16
CA GLY A 137 -2.47 -1.84 5.52
C GLY A 137 -1.92 -3.21 5.14
N ILE A 138 -1.78 -3.45 3.84
CA ILE A 138 -1.16 -4.67 3.31
C ILE A 138 0.29 -4.34 2.98
N ASP A 139 1.21 -4.96 3.71
CA ASP A 139 2.64 -4.71 3.59
C ASP A 139 3.30 -5.80 2.74
N VAL A 140 3.73 -5.41 1.56
CA VAL A 140 4.50 -6.25 0.63
C VAL A 140 5.93 -5.75 0.48
N GLY A 141 6.41 -4.94 1.43
CA GLY A 141 7.78 -4.46 1.50
C GLY A 141 8.79 -5.60 1.54
N SER A 142 10.02 -5.32 1.14
CA SER A 142 11.12 -6.29 1.15
C SER A 142 12.29 -5.81 2.04
N ASP A 143 11.97 -5.17 3.15
CA ASP A 143 12.88 -4.41 3.99
C ASP A 143 13.85 -5.27 4.80
N HIS A 144 13.46 -6.50 5.13
CA HIS A 144 14.30 -7.42 5.89
C HIS A 144 14.34 -8.80 5.21
N ALA A 145 15.46 -9.16 4.62
CA ALA A 145 15.68 -10.42 3.90
C ALA A 145 14.59 -10.73 2.83
N GLY A 146 14.07 -9.69 2.18
CA GLY A 146 13.03 -9.78 1.15
C GLY A 146 11.60 -9.84 1.70
N TRP A 147 11.39 -9.55 2.98
CA TRP A 147 10.09 -9.56 3.63
C TRP A 147 9.82 -8.25 4.38
N PRO A 148 8.54 -7.92 4.63
CA PRO A 148 8.20 -6.73 5.40
C PRO A 148 8.67 -6.84 6.85
N ASN A 149 8.98 -5.69 7.45
CA ASN A 149 9.35 -5.57 8.85
C ASN A 149 8.65 -4.41 9.57
N GLY A 150 7.61 -3.83 8.96
CA GLY A 150 6.85 -2.72 9.53
C GLY A 150 7.46 -1.34 9.27
N THR A 151 8.48 -1.22 8.41
CA THR A 151 9.12 0.06 8.06
C THR A 151 8.09 1.12 7.66
N ASP A 152 7.11 0.81 6.80
CA ASP A 152 6.08 1.75 6.35
C ASP A 152 5.27 2.36 7.52
N LEU A 153 4.95 1.55 8.52
CA LEU A 153 4.21 2.03 9.69
C LEU A 153 5.10 2.92 10.56
N TRP A 154 6.34 2.49 10.79
CA TRP A 154 7.31 3.24 11.58
C TRP A 154 7.62 4.59 10.94
N GLU A 155 7.91 4.63 9.65
CA GLU A 155 8.17 5.86 8.92
C GLU A 155 6.94 6.78 8.90
N THR A 156 5.74 6.25 8.77
CA THR A 156 4.51 7.02 8.90
C THR A 156 4.40 7.63 10.31
N GLN A 157 4.62 6.84 11.37
CA GLN A 157 4.62 7.34 12.75
C GLN A 157 5.65 8.47 12.94
N ARG A 158 6.86 8.30 12.41
CA ARG A 158 7.95 9.29 12.51
C ARG A 158 7.59 10.59 11.79
N ARG A 159 7.00 10.49 10.58
CA ARG A 159 6.54 11.65 9.81
C ARG A 159 5.42 12.41 10.52
N MET A 160 4.50 11.73 11.19
CA MET A 160 3.43 12.38 11.95
C MET A 160 3.95 13.19 13.16
N GLN A 161 5.20 13.03 13.55
CA GLN A 161 5.85 13.86 14.60
C GLN A 161 6.31 15.21 14.09
N LEU A 162 6.37 15.43 12.76
CA LEU A 162 6.72 16.72 12.19
C LEU A 162 5.55 17.72 12.38
N ASP A 163 5.88 18.96 12.63
CA ASP A 163 4.89 20.00 12.91
C ASP A 163 3.83 20.14 11.82
N GLU A 164 4.25 19.99 10.57
CA GLU A 164 3.37 20.09 9.39
C GLU A 164 2.30 18.99 9.32
N PHE A 165 2.47 17.88 10.04
CA PHE A 165 1.53 16.77 10.12
C PHE A 165 0.80 16.68 11.46
N SER A 166 1.02 17.65 12.37
CA SER A 166 0.46 17.64 13.73
C SER A 166 -1.07 17.61 13.80
N TYR A 167 -1.75 17.94 12.70
CA TYR A 167 -3.21 17.88 12.57
C TYR A 167 -3.77 16.47 12.30
N MET A 168 -2.90 15.49 12.05
CA MET A 168 -3.25 14.08 11.83
C MET A 168 -2.71 13.21 12.98
N ALA A 169 -3.44 12.17 13.33
CA ALA A 169 -3.00 11.19 14.32
C ALA A 169 -2.75 9.83 13.67
N PHE A 170 -1.68 9.17 14.09
CA PHE A 170 -1.35 7.80 13.70
C PHE A 170 -1.10 6.94 14.95
N PRO A 171 -1.51 5.67 14.97
CA PRO A 171 -1.22 4.79 16.10
C PRO A 171 0.28 4.73 16.41
N LYS A 172 0.63 4.57 17.67
CA LYS A 172 1.99 4.15 18.02
C LYS A 172 2.20 2.73 17.54
N VAL A 173 3.37 2.50 16.96
CA VAL A 173 3.82 1.20 16.48
C VAL A 173 5.24 0.94 17.00
N PRO A 174 5.65 -0.31 17.19
CA PRO A 174 7.01 -0.62 17.61
C PRO A 174 8.02 -0.39 16.49
N GLU A 175 9.29 -0.38 16.82
CA GLU A 175 10.39 -0.36 15.85
C GLU A 175 10.53 -1.70 15.09
N MET A 176 11.21 -1.66 13.94
CA MET A 176 11.36 -2.78 13.01
C MET A 176 11.91 -4.04 13.65
N LYS A 177 12.86 -3.93 14.59
CA LYS A 177 13.40 -5.09 15.32
C LYS A 177 12.31 -5.84 16.07
N THR A 178 11.41 -5.12 16.72
CA THR A 178 10.27 -5.70 17.43
C THR A 178 9.32 -6.42 16.50
N PHE A 179 9.06 -5.87 15.30
CA PHE A 179 8.22 -6.56 14.29
C PHE A 179 8.76 -7.96 14.00
N VAL A 180 10.06 -8.09 13.77
CA VAL A 180 10.71 -9.38 13.49
C VAL A 180 10.74 -10.27 14.73
N ASN A 181 11.25 -9.77 15.87
CA ASN A 181 11.44 -10.54 17.09
C ASN A 181 10.13 -11.04 17.70
N ARG A 182 9.04 -10.27 17.55
CA ARG A 182 7.69 -10.64 18.03
C ARG A 182 6.82 -11.28 16.96
N GLY A 183 7.35 -11.48 15.75
CA GLY A 183 6.64 -12.10 14.64
C GLY A 183 5.46 -11.29 14.11
N TYR A 184 5.42 -9.98 14.34
CA TYR A 184 4.37 -9.12 13.79
C TYR A 184 4.45 -9.02 12.26
N ASN A 185 5.61 -9.28 11.69
CA ASN A 185 5.84 -9.41 10.26
C ASN A 185 5.37 -10.76 9.66
N THR A 186 4.73 -11.63 10.47
CA THR A 186 4.26 -12.95 10.01
C THR A 186 2.76 -13.13 10.20
N ARG A 187 2.08 -12.17 10.81
CA ARG A 187 0.68 -12.32 11.22
C ARG A 187 -0.05 -10.99 11.20
N PRO A 188 -1.38 -10.98 11.07
CA PRO A 188 -2.18 -9.80 11.30
C PRO A 188 -1.93 -9.22 12.69
N THR A 189 -1.79 -7.89 12.75
CA THR A 189 -1.64 -7.15 14.02
C THR A 189 -2.45 -5.87 13.95
N PHE A 190 -3.15 -5.54 15.04
CA PHE A 190 -3.95 -4.34 15.16
C PHE A 190 -3.17 -3.28 15.95
N PHE A 191 -2.91 -2.13 15.32
CA PHE A 191 -2.29 -0.97 15.96
C PHE A 191 -3.33 0.11 16.22
N GLY A 192 -3.25 0.74 17.41
CA GLY A 192 -4.18 1.80 17.78
C GLY A 192 -5.49 1.32 18.40
N CYS A 193 -5.55 0.12 18.98
CA CYS A 193 -6.74 -0.32 19.72
C CYS A 193 -7.15 0.66 20.83
N ASN A 194 -6.18 1.30 21.47
CA ASN A 194 -6.40 2.46 22.32
C ASN A 194 -6.11 3.75 21.53
N PRO A 195 -7.13 4.56 21.17
CA PRO A 195 -6.93 5.76 20.36
C PRO A 195 -6.10 6.84 21.04
N LYS A 196 -5.92 6.78 22.37
CA LYS A 196 -5.05 7.70 23.13
C LYS A 196 -3.56 7.35 22.98
N ASN A 197 -3.24 6.13 22.57
CA ASN A 197 -1.87 5.70 22.30
C ASN A 197 -1.52 5.95 20.82
N ALA A 198 -1.40 7.21 20.47
CA ALA A 198 -1.15 7.68 19.12
C ALA A 198 -0.24 8.91 19.12
N THR A 199 0.45 9.14 18.00
CA THR A 199 1.09 10.45 17.75
C THR A 199 0.02 11.51 17.59
N ASN A 200 0.27 12.71 18.09
CA ASN A 200 -0.65 13.84 18.00
C ASN A 200 -2.07 13.58 18.56
N ALA A 201 -2.21 12.64 19.49
CA ALA A 201 -3.52 12.30 20.07
C ALA A 201 -4.24 13.47 20.72
N ASP A 202 -3.47 14.47 21.18
CA ASP A 202 -3.93 15.71 21.83
C ASP A 202 -4.08 16.91 20.87
N LYS A 203 -3.49 16.83 19.67
CA LYS A 203 -3.44 17.94 18.69
C LYS A 203 -4.34 17.68 17.47
N ALA A 204 -4.43 16.42 17.05
CA ALA A 204 -5.21 16.07 15.87
C ALA A 204 -6.70 16.29 16.10
N SER A 205 -7.38 16.73 15.05
CA SER A 205 -8.82 16.99 15.09
C SER A 205 -9.68 15.72 15.21
N ARG A 206 -9.07 14.56 14.95
CA ARG A 206 -9.73 13.25 15.04
C ARG A 206 -8.78 12.21 15.68
N PRO A 207 -9.35 11.23 16.41
CA PRO A 207 -8.56 10.11 16.90
C PRO A 207 -7.87 9.35 15.75
N ALA A 208 -6.71 8.78 16.01
CA ALA A 208 -6.04 7.90 15.05
C ALA A 208 -6.98 6.75 14.64
N PRO A 209 -7.04 6.37 13.35
CA PRO A 209 -7.76 5.18 12.92
C PRO A 209 -7.15 3.93 13.56
N LEU A 210 -7.94 2.84 13.62
CA LEU A 210 -7.37 1.52 13.86
C LEU A 210 -6.64 1.08 12.60
N VAL A 211 -5.39 0.65 12.72
CA VAL A 211 -4.64 0.05 11.61
C VAL A 211 -4.63 -1.47 11.77
N VAL A 212 -5.24 -2.15 10.81
CA VAL A 212 -5.13 -3.60 10.64
C VAL A 212 -3.96 -3.86 9.69
N TYR A 213 -2.87 -4.31 10.23
CA TYR A 213 -1.64 -4.60 9.48
C TYR A 213 -1.64 -6.05 9.01
N LEU A 214 -1.46 -6.28 7.72
CA LEU A 214 -1.36 -7.58 7.07
C LEU A 214 -0.02 -7.68 6.34
N PRO A 215 0.97 -8.36 6.88
CA PRO A 215 2.26 -8.55 6.21
C PRO A 215 2.20 -9.63 5.14
N ASN A 216 2.98 -9.44 4.07
CA ASN A 216 3.28 -10.50 3.12
C ASN A 216 4.01 -11.65 3.85
N TYR A 217 3.51 -12.88 3.65
CA TYR A 217 4.04 -14.08 4.27
C TYR A 217 3.79 -15.30 3.36
N PRO A 218 4.73 -16.25 3.25
CA PRO A 218 4.59 -17.39 2.34
C PRO A 218 3.72 -18.50 2.94
N TYR A 219 2.41 -18.37 2.92
CA TYR A 219 1.50 -19.45 3.33
C TYR A 219 1.62 -20.67 2.43
N THR A 220 1.58 -20.45 1.13
CA THR A 220 1.58 -21.50 0.09
C THR A 220 2.66 -21.29 -0.95
N TYR A 221 3.15 -20.07 -1.09
CA TYR A 221 4.13 -19.70 -2.11
C TYR A 221 5.04 -18.56 -1.62
N MET A 222 6.33 -18.62 -2.02
CA MET A 222 7.31 -17.57 -1.75
C MET A 222 6.99 -16.35 -2.63
N THR A 223 6.47 -15.30 -2.01
CA THR A 223 6.02 -14.06 -2.68
C THR A 223 6.96 -12.87 -2.45
N ASN A 224 8.17 -13.13 -1.95
CA ASN A 224 9.23 -12.15 -1.75
C ASN A 224 9.96 -11.84 -3.07
N ALA A 225 9.20 -11.45 -4.08
CA ALA A 225 9.75 -11.13 -5.39
C ALA A 225 10.69 -9.92 -5.31
N SER A 226 11.76 -9.97 -6.12
CA SER A 226 12.68 -8.84 -6.23
C SER A 226 12.04 -7.67 -6.98
N THR A 227 12.32 -6.44 -6.57
CA THR A 227 11.98 -5.22 -7.31
C THR A 227 12.51 -5.24 -8.77
N PHE A 228 13.55 -6.02 -9.04
CA PHE A 228 14.15 -6.16 -10.37
C PHE A 228 13.58 -7.34 -11.19
N GLU A 229 12.61 -8.06 -10.67
CA GLU A 229 11.90 -9.08 -11.43
C GLU A 229 10.81 -8.42 -12.28
N LEU A 230 11.13 -8.12 -13.54
CA LEU A 230 10.29 -7.32 -14.42
C LEU A 230 9.23 -8.13 -15.17
N ALA A 231 9.21 -9.46 -15.03
CA ALA A 231 8.26 -10.32 -15.71
C ALA A 231 7.94 -11.58 -14.90
N TYR A 232 6.67 -11.92 -14.84
CA TYR A 232 6.18 -13.11 -14.18
C TYR A 232 5.44 -14.00 -15.18
N ASN A 233 5.72 -15.29 -15.19
CA ASN A 233 4.92 -16.22 -15.97
C ASN A 233 3.54 -16.44 -15.31
N VAL A 234 2.59 -16.98 -16.06
CA VAL A 234 1.20 -17.16 -15.61
C VAL A 234 1.09 -18.04 -14.37
N GLU A 235 1.92 -19.10 -14.27
CA GLU A 235 1.92 -19.97 -13.09
C GLU A 235 2.37 -19.21 -11.84
N HIS A 236 3.44 -18.43 -11.92
CA HIS A 236 3.89 -17.56 -10.83
C HIS A 236 2.77 -16.61 -10.38
N GLN A 237 2.10 -15.94 -11.35
CA GLN A 237 1.00 -15.01 -11.04
C GLN A 237 -0.13 -15.71 -10.28
N HIS A 238 -0.56 -16.89 -10.72
CA HIS A 238 -1.60 -17.65 -10.04
C HIS A 238 -1.18 -18.04 -8.62
N ARG A 239 0.03 -18.56 -8.43
CA ARG A 239 0.52 -18.94 -7.10
C ARG A 239 0.68 -17.75 -6.16
N MET A 240 1.07 -16.59 -6.67
CA MET A 240 1.11 -15.34 -5.90
C MET A 240 -0.30 -14.90 -5.49
N LEU A 241 -1.30 -15.03 -6.38
CA LEU A 241 -2.69 -14.74 -6.08
C LEU A 241 -3.24 -15.69 -5.02
N ASP A 242 -3.00 -16.99 -5.14
CA ASP A 242 -3.42 -17.99 -4.16
C ASP A 242 -2.82 -17.68 -2.77
N ASN A 243 -1.52 -17.38 -2.72
CA ASN A 243 -0.87 -16.97 -1.48
C ASN A 243 -1.47 -15.67 -0.90
N SER A 244 -1.90 -14.74 -1.76
CA SER A 244 -2.54 -13.49 -1.31
C SER A 244 -3.91 -13.75 -0.67
N VAL A 245 -4.67 -14.71 -1.20
CA VAL A 245 -5.91 -15.18 -0.57
C VAL A 245 -5.62 -15.81 0.78
N ASP A 246 -4.57 -16.62 0.89
CA ASP A 246 -4.16 -17.22 2.16
C ASP A 246 -3.71 -16.17 3.19
N ILE A 247 -2.99 -15.12 2.79
CA ILE A 247 -2.68 -13.99 3.67
C ILE A 247 -3.97 -13.33 4.17
N ALA A 248 -4.90 -13.03 3.27
CA ALA A 248 -6.15 -12.35 3.62
C ALA A 248 -7.07 -13.18 4.52
N THR A 249 -6.99 -14.51 4.43
CA THR A 249 -7.83 -15.48 5.16
C THR A 249 -7.08 -16.24 6.25
N MET A 250 -5.77 -15.97 6.40
CA MET A 250 -4.86 -16.76 7.25
C MET A 250 -4.88 -18.25 6.91
N GLY A 251 -4.85 -18.57 5.60
CA GLY A 251 -4.92 -19.93 5.07
C GLY A 251 -6.25 -20.63 5.38
N GLY A 252 -7.32 -19.88 5.66
CA GLY A 252 -8.60 -20.42 6.08
C GLY A 252 -8.60 -21.11 7.47
N ASN A 253 -7.47 -21.05 8.19
CA ASN A 253 -7.27 -21.78 9.45
C ASN A 253 -7.78 -21.06 10.70
N MET A 254 -8.17 -19.80 10.58
CA MET A 254 -8.67 -18.97 11.68
C MET A 254 -10.16 -18.70 11.52
N SER A 255 -10.99 -19.58 12.09
CA SER A 255 -12.47 -19.52 11.92
C SER A 255 -13.11 -18.21 12.40
N ASN A 256 -12.44 -17.45 13.27
CA ASN A 256 -12.93 -16.20 13.84
C ASN A 256 -12.33 -14.94 13.19
N TRP A 257 -11.49 -15.08 12.16
CA TRP A 257 -10.79 -13.93 11.57
C TRP A 257 -11.75 -12.88 11.00
N HIS A 258 -12.73 -13.30 10.21
CA HIS A 258 -13.74 -12.38 9.65
C HIS A 258 -14.58 -11.68 10.74
N GLU A 259 -14.87 -12.38 11.85
CA GLU A 259 -15.55 -11.82 13.02
C GLU A 259 -14.66 -10.75 13.69
N CYS A 260 -13.35 -11.00 13.77
CA CYS A 260 -12.40 -10.04 14.33
C CYS A 260 -12.20 -8.81 13.44
N LEU A 261 -12.21 -8.97 12.10
CA LEU A 261 -12.24 -7.83 11.18
C LEU A 261 -13.52 -7.00 11.34
N ALA A 262 -14.69 -7.64 11.48
CA ALA A 262 -15.93 -6.96 11.76
C ALA A 262 -15.87 -6.19 13.11
N CYS A 263 -15.29 -6.78 14.15
CA CYS A 263 -15.05 -6.10 15.42
C CYS A 263 -14.11 -4.90 15.29
N ALA A 264 -13.06 -5.04 14.49
CA ALA A 264 -12.13 -3.95 14.19
C ALA A 264 -12.83 -2.76 13.51
N SER A 265 -13.71 -3.04 12.52
CA SER A 265 -14.41 -2.00 11.76
C SER A 265 -15.37 -1.15 12.60
N VAL A 266 -15.95 -1.72 13.66
CA VAL A 266 -16.89 -0.98 14.53
C VAL A 266 -16.25 -0.42 15.80
N LEU A 267 -14.97 -0.69 16.06
CA LEU A 267 -14.31 -0.34 17.32
C LEU A 267 -14.37 1.15 17.60
N ARG A 268 -14.04 2.00 16.63
CA ARG A 268 -14.06 3.47 16.81
C ARG A 268 -15.46 4.01 17.08
N SER A 269 -16.47 3.44 16.44
CA SER A 269 -17.89 3.79 16.69
C SER A 269 -18.29 3.45 18.12
N LEU A 270 -17.94 2.25 18.61
CA LEU A 270 -18.19 1.85 20.00
C LEU A 270 -17.48 2.78 21.01
N GLN A 271 -16.22 3.13 20.71
CA GLN A 271 -15.45 4.04 21.58
C GLN A 271 -16.02 5.46 21.61
N ARG A 272 -16.46 6.00 20.46
CA ARG A 272 -17.12 7.33 20.40
C ARG A 272 -18.45 7.37 21.14
N SER A 273 -19.23 6.32 21.05
CA SER A 273 -20.51 6.22 21.75
C SER A 273 -20.39 5.80 23.23
N ASN A 274 -19.15 5.59 23.70
CA ASN A 274 -18.87 5.04 25.03
C ASN A 274 -19.65 3.74 25.32
N SER A 275 -19.89 2.94 24.26
CA SER A 275 -20.60 1.68 24.34
C SER A 275 -19.68 0.55 24.82
N LYS A 276 -20.26 -0.40 25.55
CA LYS A 276 -19.50 -1.58 25.98
C LYS A 276 -19.08 -2.40 24.76
N ILE A 277 -17.79 -2.73 24.69
CA ILE A 277 -17.26 -3.64 23.67
C ILE A 277 -17.83 -5.06 23.94
N PRO A 278 -18.45 -5.70 22.93
CA PRO A 278 -18.94 -7.06 23.07
C PRO A 278 -17.80 -8.03 23.44
N SER A 279 -18.09 -9.03 24.28
CA SER A 279 -17.07 -9.96 24.80
C SER A 279 -16.34 -10.73 23.69
N LYS A 280 -17.02 -11.01 22.56
CA LYS A 280 -16.36 -11.62 21.38
C LYS A 280 -15.34 -10.67 20.76
N CYS A 281 -15.71 -9.39 20.60
CA CYS A 281 -14.80 -8.37 20.10
C CYS A 281 -13.63 -8.13 21.05
N GLN A 282 -13.86 -8.15 22.37
CA GLN A 282 -12.76 -8.03 23.32
C GLN A 282 -11.73 -9.16 23.14
N LYS A 283 -12.17 -10.41 22.94
CA LYS A 283 -11.25 -11.54 22.65
C LYS A 283 -10.45 -11.33 21.36
N CYS A 284 -11.05 -10.73 20.35
CA CYS A 284 -10.35 -10.36 19.11
C CYS A 284 -9.28 -9.29 19.37
N LEU A 285 -9.61 -8.26 20.14
CA LEU A 285 -8.67 -7.23 20.52
C LEU A 285 -7.51 -7.79 21.34
N ASP A 286 -7.80 -8.65 22.33
CA ASP A 286 -6.79 -9.32 23.16
C ASP A 286 -5.84 -10.20 22.33
N MET A 287 -6.32 -10.72 21.18
CA MET A 287 -5.54 -11.61 20.31
C MET A 287 -4.67 -10.83 19.31
N TYR A 288 -5.20 -9.77 18.71
CA TYR A 288 -4.58 -9.10 17.57
C TYR A 288 -3.98 -7.74 17.89
N CYS A 289 -4.40 -7.07 18.98
CA CYS A 289 -3.83 -5.78 19.33
C CYS A 289 -2.38 -5.91 19.76
N TRP A 290 -1.57 -4.97 19.31
CA TRP A 290 -0.24 -4.77 19.88
C TRP A 290 -0.38 -4.33 21.34
N ASP A 291 0.31 -5.02 22.24
CA ASP A 291 0.25 -4.82 23.69
C ASP A 291 1.20 -3.73 24.22
N GLY A 292 1.98 -3.11 23.32
CA GLY A 292 2.98 -2.10 23.69
C GLY A 292 4.34 -2.69 24.08
N THR A 293 4.51 -4.01 24.00
CA THR A 293 5.79 -4.64 24.32
C THR A 293 6.77 -4.46 23.17
N GLU A 294 7.99 -4.03 23.47
CA GLU A 294 9.09 -3.86 22.53
C GLU A 294 10.20 -4.90 22.80
N ASP A 295 10.93 -5.23 21.74
CA ASP A 295 12.10 -6.10 21.77
C ASP A 295 13.13 -5.56 20.78
N GLU A 296 14.07 -4.81 21.31
CA GLU A 296 15.11 -4.11 20.54
C GLU A 296 16.36 -4.96 20.28
N SER A 297 16.33 -6.25 20.70
CA SER A 297 17.43 -7.17 20.41
C SER A 297 17.65 -7.30 18.89
N GLU A 298 18.89 -7.57 18.49
CA GLU A 298 19.18 -7.78 17.07
C GLU A 298 18.43 -9.02 16.57
N PRO A 299 17.55 -8.85 15.54
CA PRO A 299 16.83 -10.00 14.99
C PRO A 299 17.82 -10.92 14.27
N GLY A 300 17.60 -12.22 14.42
CA GLY A 300 18.32 -13.22 13.65
C GLY A 300 17.97 -13.15 12.15
N MET A 301 18.70 -13.93 11.36
CA MET A 301 18.37 -14.06 9.93
C MET A 301 16.93 -14.59 9.80
N TYR A 302 16.11 -13.84 9.05
CA TYR A 302 14.70 -14.17 8.86
C TYR A 302 14.49 -14.84 7.49
N THR A 303 14.18 -16.13 7.51
CA THR A 303 13.80 -16.88 6.30
C THR A 303 12.55 -17.68 6.65
N PRO A 304 11.36 -17.14 6.39
CA PRO A 304 10.12 -17.81 6.74
C PRO A 304 9.96 -19.10 5.92
N PRO A 305 9.61 -20.23 6.55
CA PRO A 305 9.23 -21.42 5.81
C PRO A 305 7.86 -21.20 5.14
N THR A 306 7.63 -21.86 4.00
CA THR A 306 6.29 -21.94 3.43
C THR A 306 5.36 -22.72 4.36
N GLY A 307 4.18 -22.16 4.64
CA GLY A 307 3.19 -22.76 5.55
C GLY A 307 2.51 -21.74 6.44
N ALA A 308 1.57 -22.17 7.26
CA ALA A 308 0.93 -21.28 8.22
C ALA A 308 1.94 -20.77 9.26
N PRO A 309 1.95 -19.46 9.59
CA PRO A 309 2.87 -18.92 10.59
C PRO A 309 2.57 -19.48 11.99
N ALA A 310 3.57 -19.44 12.86
CA ALA A 310 3.49 -19.99 14.23
C ALA A 310 2.27 -19.46 15.00
N PHE A 311 1.91 -18.19 14.81
CA PHE A 311 0.72 -17.61 15.43
C PHE A 311 -0.55 -18.35 15.02
N VAL A 312 -0.75 -18.60 13.72
CA VAL A 312 -1.93 -19.31 13.18
C VAL A 312 -1.94 -20.75 13.70
N VAL A 313 -0.80 -21.43 13.67
CA VAL A 313 -0.66 -22.79 14.17
C VAL A 313 -1.02 -22.87 15.67
N SER A 314 -0.50 -21.95 16.50
CA SER A 314 -0.76 -21.93 17.93
C SER A 314 -2.22 -21.66 18.30
N GLN A 315 -2.92 -20.86 17.51
CA GLN A 315 -4.35 -20.57 17.73
C GLN A 315 -5.24 -21.64 17.09
N GLY A 316 -4.80 -22.25 15.99
CA GLY A 316 -5.52 -23.27 15.23
C GLY A 316 -5.56 -24.63 15.93
N THR A 317 -4.60 -24.96 16.78
CA THR A 317 -4.55 -26.27 17.49
C THR A 317 -5.75 -26.55 18.40
N LYS A 318 -6.60 -25.56 18.62
CA LYS A 318 -7.87 -25.77 19.33
C LYS A 318 -9.00 -26.31 18.41
N ASN A 319 -8.84 -26.28 17.07
CA ASN A 319 -9.91 -26.66 16.12
C ASN A 319 -9.42 -27.13 14.73
N VAL A 320 -8.18 -27.55 14.53
CA VAL A 320 -7.68 -27.90 13.17
C VAL A 320 -7.80 -29.40 12.92
N LYS A 321 -8.54 -29.78 11.86
CA LYS A 321 -8.32 -31.00 11.12
C LYS A 321 -6.88 -31.02 10.59
N PRO A 322 -6.08 -32.08 10.80
CA PRO A 322 -4.73 -32.14 10.26
C PRO A 322 -4.74 -31.97 8.75
N PRO A 323 -3.73 -31.37 8.16
CA PRO A 323 -3.63 -31.24 6.69
C PRO A 323 -3.70 -32.65 6.09
N VAL A 324 -4.55 -32.80 5.11
CA VAL A 324 -4.65 -34.04 4.33
C VAL A 324 -3.33 -34.14 3.54
N THR A 325 -2.43 -35.00 4.01
CA THR A 325 -1.24 -35.38 3.27
C THR A 325 -1.65 -35.99 1.94
N GLY A 326 -1.29 -35.34 0.85
CA GLY A 326 -1.33 -35.66 -0.53
C GLY A 326 -1.97 -36.97 -0.98
N SER A 327 -3.07 -36.85 -1.70
CA SER A 327 -3.36 -37.69 -2.85
C SER A 327 -3.46 -36.76 -4.05
N ASN A 328 -2.77 -37.13 -5.12
CA ASN A 328 -2.88 -36.53 -6.44
C ASN A 328 -4.34 -36.65 -6.89
N GLU A 329 -5.13 -35.61 -6.73
CA GLU A 329 -6.38 -35.46 -7.47
C GLU A 329 -6.34 -34.10 -8.15
N THR A 330 -6.47 -34.15 -9.45
CA THR A 330 -6.72 -33.05 -10.36
C THR A 330 -7.89 -32.24 -9.82
N SER A 331 -7.59 -31.04 -9.33
CA SER A 331 -8.64 -30.10 -8.91
C SER A 331 -9.40 -29.62 -10.13
N ASP A 332 -10.57 -30.18 -10.32
CA ASP A 332 -11.61 -29.65 -11.18
C ASP A 332 -12.14 -28.35 -10.56
N SER A 333 -12.09 -27.29 -11.34
CA SER A 333 -12.30 -25.92 -10.87
C SER A 333 -13.78 -25.62 -10.67
N THR A 334 -14.19 -25.41 -9.44
CA THR A 334 -15.52 -24.87 -9.08
C THR A 334 -15.59 -23.34 -9.05
N ILE A 335 -14.77 -22.64 -9.84
CA ILE A 335 -14.90 -21.19 -10.01
C ILE A 335 -15.91 -20.82 -11.12
N GLY A 336 -16.45 -21.82 -11.87
CA GLY A 336 -17.37 -21.60 -12.99
C GLY A 336 -18.81 -21.24 -12.62
N GLU A 337 -19.23 -21.33 -11.35
CA GLU A 337 -20.66 -21.19 -10.99
C GLU A 337 -21.08 -19.81 -10.48
N ILE A 338 -20.19 -18.84 -10.38
CA ILE A 338 -20.55 -17.47 -9.91
C ILE A 338 -20.73 -16.48 -11.06
N MET A 339 -20.30 -16.81 -12.27
CA MET A 339 -20.61 -16.00 -13.45
C MET A 339 -21.59 -16.72 -14.34
N GLY A 340 -22.86 -16.34 -14.21
CA GLY A 340 -23.95 -16.83 -15.02
C GLY A 340 -23.68 -16.69 -16.51
N SER A 341 -23.54 -17.82 -17.16
CA SER A 341 -23.56 -17.99 -18.60
C SER A 341 -24.87 -17.50 -19.20
N LYS A 342 -24.79 -16.64 -20.19
CA LYS A 342 -25.75 -16.63 -21.30
C LYS A 342 -24.98 -16.48 -22.60
N ASP A 343 -25.02 -17.53 -23.36
CA ASP A 343 -24.67 -17.58 -24.78
C ASP A 343 -25.46 -16.57 -25.58
N ASP A 344 -24.85 -15.89 -26.56
CA ASP A 344 -25.13 -16.12 -27.95
C ASP A 344 -24.30 -15.27 -28.92
N THR A 345 -23.93 -15.95 -30.01
CA THR A 345 -23.63 -15.47 -31.38
C THR A 345 -22.45 -14.56 -31.66
N GLY A 346 -21.50 -15.20 -32.26
CA GLY A 346 -20.65 -14.90 -33.41
C GLY A 346 -20.45 -13.45 -33.86
N ASN A 347 -19.18 -13.01 -33.72
CA ASN A 347 -18.51 -12.34 -34.83
C ASN A 347 -16.99 -12.29 -34.59
N SER A 348 -16.27 -12.66 -35.63
CA SER A 348 -14.82 -12.65 -35.71
C SER A 348 -14.26 -11.24 -35.58
N ALA A 349 -13.41 -11.01 -34.55
CA ALA A 349 -12.59 -9.82 -34.41
C ALA A 349 -11.12 -10.14 -34.76
N PRO A 350 -10.36 -9.19 -35.31
CA PRO A 350 -9.00 -9.42 -35.81
C PRO A 350 -8.01 -9.59 -34.66
N LYS A 351 -7.03 -10.45 -34.90
CA LYS A 351 -5.89 -10.67 -33.99
C LYS A 351 -5.11 -9.37 -33.77
N ALA A 352 -5.27 -8.78 -32.61
CA ALA A 352 -4.38 -7.72 -32.16
C ALA A 352 -3.09 -8.34 -31.60
N ALA A 353 -1.96 -7.84 -32.05
CA ALA A 353 -0.65 -8.22 -31.58
C ALA A 353 -0.52 -7.92 -30.09
N MET A 354 -0.20 -8.92 -29.29
CA MET A 354 0.14 -8.77 -27.86
C MET A 354 1.43 -7.99 -27.73
N MET A 355 1.34 -6.75 -27.26
CA MET A 355 2.48 -6.09 -26.62
C MET A 355 2.63 -6.66 -25.19
N PRO A 356 3.83 -6.92 -24.71
CA PRO A 356 4.03 -7.35 -23.33
C PRO A 356 3.76 -6.17 -22.39
N LEU A 357 2.69 -6.26 -21.59
CA LEU A 357 2.45 -5.34 -20.47
C LEU A 357 3.45 -5.67 -19.36
N ALA A 358 4.42 -4.79 -19.17
CA ALA A 358 5.21 -4.78 -17.94
C ALA A 358 4.32 -4.21 -16.81
N MET A 359 3.73 -5.07 -16.00
CA MET A 359 3.07 -4.67 -14.76
C MET A 359 4.07 -4.82 -13.60
N SER A 360 4.40 -3.72 -12.94
CA SER A 360 5.13 -3.75 -11.68
C SER A 360 4.23 -4.32 -10.56
N ALA A 361 4.81 -5.00 -9.57
CA ALA A 361 4.11 -5.60 -8.44
C ALA A 361 3.21 -4.61 -7.66
N ALA A 362 3.48 -3.31 -7.74
CA ALA A 362 2.65 -2.25 -7.18
C ALA A 362 1.24 -2.17 -7.77
N MET A 363 1.03 -2.66 -9.00
CA MET A 363 -0.27 -2.62 -9.67
C MET A 363 -1.25 -3.69 -9.16
N LEU A 364 -0.77 -4.78 -8.61
CA LEU A 364 -1.63 -5.87 -8.09
C LEU A 364 -2.31 -5.49 -6.76
N CYS A 365 -1.73 -4.64 -5.93
CA CYS A 365 -2.37 -4.18 -4.68
C CYS A 365 -3.53 -3.21 -4.90
N ALA A 366 -3.51 -2.41 -5.97
CA ALA A 366 -4.56 -1.41 -6.22
C ALA A 366 -5.88 -2.03 -6.71
N THR A 367 -5.83 -3.17 -7.39
CA THR A 367 -7.03 -3.81 -7.96
C THR A 367 -7.87 -4.60 -6.96
N VAL A 368 -7.29 -5.08 -5.87
CA VAL A 368 -8.03 -5.80 -4.81
C VAL A 368 -8.84 -4.84 -3.93
N LEU A 369 -8.40 -3.56 -3.81
CA LEU A 369 -9.07 -2.58 -2.96
C LEU A 369 -10.36 -1.99 -3.58
N THR A 370 -10.54 -2.09 -4.89
CA THR A 370 -11.73 -1.57 -5.59
C THR A 370 -12.90 -2.55 -5.69
N MET A 371 -12.73 -3.80 -5.29
CA MET A 371 -13.80 -4.81 -5.30
C MET A 371 -14.51 -5.02 -3.95
N LEU A 372 -14.14 -4.27 -2.91
CA LEU A 372 -14.74 -4.39 -1.57
C LEU A 372 -15.45 -3.11 -1.07
N MET A 373 -15.79 -2.18 -1.98
CA MET A 373 -16.69 -1.05 -1.66
C MET A 373 -18.03 -1.21 -2.35
#